data_a9363b7c89adeba0010c1a1bc8487093
#
_entry.id   a9363b7c89adeba0010c1a1bc8487093
#
_cell.length_a   1.000
_cell.length_b   1.000
_cell.length_c   1.000
_cell.angle_alpha   90.00
_cell.angle_beta   90.00
_cell.angle_gamma   90.00
#
_symmetry.space_group_name_H-M   'P 1'
#
loop_
_entity.id
_entity.type
_entity.pdbx_description
1 polymer ?
#
loop_
_entity_poly.entity_id
_entity_poly.type
_entity_poly.pdbx_seq_one_letter_code
_entity_poly.pdbx_strand_id
1 'polypeptide(L)'
;MDINDYIPRKVFLPLHTRKKRWAVVIAHRRCGKTVAMCADLVIGAMESSLPKPQFAYLAPFREQAKKVAWNYLKELTKPLQAKPPNESELKITIKNGFGNESTIYVGGADLPDNYRGMYFDGVVLDEVGHIRPSAWY
;
A
#
# COMPACT_ATOMS: atom_id res chain seq x y z
N MET A 1 -8.12 -14.65 0.61
CA MET A 1 -7.71 -14.12 1.94
C MET A 1 -8.03 -12.62 1.96
N ASP A 2 -8.80 -12.17 2.92
CA ASP A 2 -9.02 -10.75 3.12
C ASP A 2 -8.30 -10.26 4.38
N ILE A 3 -8.42 -8.96 4.70
CA ILE A 3 -7.69 -8.38 5.84
C ILE A 3 -8.11 -9.01 7.17
N ASN A 4 -9.33 -9.50 7.29
CA ASN A 4 -9.82 -10.13 8.51
C ASN A 4 -9.17 -11.51 8.73
N ASP A 5 -8.74 -12.16 7.65
CA ASP A 5 -8.08 -13.46 7.70
C ASP A 5 -6.55 -13.35 7.80
N TYR A 6 -6.03 -12.13 7.65
CA TYR A 6 -4.58 -11.93 7.66
C TYR A 6 -4.00 -12.14 9.04
N ILE A 7 -3.06 -13.07 9.13
CA ILE A 7 -2.29 -13.33 10.35
C ILE A 7 -0.82 -13.04 10.03
N PRO A 8 -0.22 -12.00 10.62
CA PRO A 8 1.17 -11.66 10.31
C PRO A 8 2.14 -12.74 10.84
N ARG A 9 3.16 -13.01 10.04
CA ARG A 9 4.27 -13.84 10.52
C ARG A 9 5.01 -13.07 11.62
N LYS A 10 5.59 -13.78 12.57
CA LYS A 10 6.30 -13.16 13.69
C LYS A 10 7.35 -12.15 13.26
N VAL A 11 8.05 -12.41 12.15
CA VAL A 11 9.09 -11.53 11.63
C VAL A 11 8.55 -10.17 11.20
N PHE A 12 7.25 -10.07 10.86
CA PHE A 12 6.62 -8.82 10.43
C PHE A 12 5.79 -8.15 11.52
N LEU A 13 5.63 -8.75 12.69
CA LEU A 13 4.91 -8.10 13.79
C LEU A 13 5.48 -6.73 14.16
N PRO A 14 6.81 -6.55 14.25
CA PRO A 14 7.36 -5.23 14.55
C PRO A 14 6.98 -4.16 13.52
N LEU A 15 6.82 -4.54 12.25
CA LEU A 15 6.38 -3.62 11.21
C LEU A 15 4.98 -3.09 11.51
N HIS A 16 4.03 -3.99 11.80
CA HIS A 16 2.63 -3.63 12.02
C HIS A 16 2.37 -2.91 13.34
N THR A 17 3.23 -3.12 14.33
CA THR A 17 3.08 -2.53 15.66
C THR A 17 3.99 -1.34 15.91
N ARG A 18 4.76 -0.92 14.92
CA ARG A 18 5.69 0.19 15.06
C ARG A 18 4.97 1.50 15.40
N LYS A 19 5.66 2.34 16.17
CA LYS A 19 5.22 3.71 16.47
C LYS A 19 6.02 4.75 15.68
N LYS A 20 6.94 4.30 14.83
CA LYS A 20 7.78 5.17 14.02
C LYS A 20 7.15 5.45 12.67
N ARG A 21 7.35 6.65 12.16
CA ARG A 21 6.85 7.08 10.86
C ARG A 21 7.48 6.30 9.70
N TRP A 22 8.75 5.98 9.83
CA TRP A 22 9.53 5.34 8.76
C TRP A 22 9.93 3.92 9.18
N ALA A 23 9.91 3.03 8.22
CA ALA A 23 10.42 1.67 8.41
C ALA A 23 11.12 1.21 7.15
N VAL A 24 12.21 0.47 7.33
CA VAL A 24 12.91 -0.21 6.24
C VAL A 24 12.85 -1.71 6.52
N VAL A 25 12.38 -2.47 5.54
CA VAL A 25 12.26 -3.92 5.65
C VAL A 25 13.26 -4.57 4.70
N ILE A 26 14.20 -5.31 5.26
CA ILE A 26 15.16 -6.11 4.51
C ILE A 26 14.81 -7.57 4.77
N ALA A 27 14.38 -8.26 3.73
CA ALA A 27 13.90 -9.62 3.87
C ALA A 27 14.23 -10.44 2.64
N HIS A 28 14.36 -11.75 2.83
CA HIS A 28 14.59 -12.68 1.73
C HIS A 28 13.40 -12.74 0.77
N ARG A 29 13.68 -13.13 -0.47
CA ARG A 29 12.62 -13.46 -1.42
C ARG A 29 11.76 -14.58 -0.85
N ARG A 30 10.46 -14.58 -1.19
CA ARG A 30 9.48 -15.59 -0.78
C ARG A 30 9.20 -15.65 0.73
N CYS A 31 9.58 -14.64 1.49
CA CYS A 31 9.29 -14.60 2.94
C CYS A 31 7.91 -14.01 3.26
N GLY A 32 7.13 -13.65 2.26
CA GLY A 32 5.82 -13.02 2.45
C GLY A 32 5.88 -11.50 2.60
N LYS A 33 6.99 -10.89 2.21
CA LYS A 33 7.21 -9.45 2.33
C LYS A 33 6.12 -8.64 1.62
N THR A 34 5.78 -8.99 0.39
CA THR A 34 4.77 -8.26 -0.39
C THR A 34 3.41 -8.27 0.30
N VAL A 35 2.97 -9.44 0.78
CA VAL A 35 1.70 -9.56 1.51
C VAL A 35 1.73 -8.73 2.79
N ALA A 36 2.84 -8.78 3.54
CA ALA A 36 2.99 -8.00 4.77
C ALA A 36 2.96 -6.49 4.50
N MET A 37 3.61 -6.03 3.44
CA MET A 37 3.61 -4.62 3.09
C MET A 37 2.23 -4.15 2.61
N CYS A 38 1.55 -4.97 1.82
CA CYS A 38 0.17 -4.68 1.41
C CYS A 38 -0.77 -4.64 2.61
N ALA A 39 -0.65 -5.58 3.53
CA ALA A 39 -1.47 -5.61 4.75
C ALA A 39 -1.21 -4.39 5.64
N ASP A 40 0.05 -3.98 5.80
CA ASP A 40 0.39 -2.79 6.56
C ASP A 40 -0.25 -1.54 5.97
N LEU A 41 -0.24 -1.42 4.65
CA LEU A 41 -0.86 -0.31 3.94
C LEU A 41 -2.37 -0.29 4.15
N VAL A 42 -3.03 -1.44 4.05
CA VAL A 42 -4.47 -1.58 4.28
C VAL A 42 -4.83 -1.23 5.73
N ILE A 43 -4.04 -1.72 6.69
CA ILE A 43 -4.24 -1.40 8.12
C ILE A 43 -4.15 0.11 8.35
N GLY A 44 -3.14 0.76 7.77
CA GLY A 44 -3.00 2.21 7.85
C GLY A 44 -4.21 2.94 7.27
N ALA A 45 -4.70 2.48 6.13
CA ALA A 45 -5.88 3.06 5.48
C ALA A 45 -7.15 2.89 6.31
N MET A 46 -7.29 1.74 7.01
CA MET A 46 -8.44 1.47 7.89
C MET A 46 -8.41 2.32 9.15
N GLU A 47 -7.25 2.60 9.68
CA GLU A 47 -7.04 3.27 10.98
C GLU A 47 -6.88 4.78 10.87
N SER A 48 -6.85 5.34 9.67
CA SER A 48 -6.65 6.77 9.48
C SER A 48 -7.89 7.58 9.88
N SER A 49 -7.70 8.59 10.71
CA SER A 49 -8.74 9.53 11.12
C SER A 49 -8.83 10.76 10.20
N LEU A 50 -7.99 10.85 9.20
CA LEU A 50 -7.95 11.98 8.28
C LEU A 50 -9.19 11.99 7.37
N PRO A 51 -9.63 13.17 6.89
CA PRO A 51 -10.86 13.26 6.09
C PRO A 51 -10.81 12.51 4.75
N LYS A 52 -9.67 12.55 4.07
CA LYS A 52 -9.47 11.90 2.77
C LYS A 52 -8.08 11.28 2.71
N PRO A 53 -7.81 10.24 3.49
CA PRO A 53 -6.48 9.66 3.52
C PRO A 53 -6.15 8.94 2.21
N GLN A 54 -4.91 9.10 1.76
CA GLN A 54 -4.41 8.48 0.53
C GLN A 54 -3.15 7.68 0.84
N PHE A 55 -3.10 6.48 0.28
CA PHE A 55 -2.00 5.54 0.45
C PHE A 55 -1.55 5.03 -0.90
N ALA A 56 -0.30 4.63 -1.02
CA ALA A 56 0.24 4.14 -2.28
C ALA A 56 1.20 2.98 -2.09
N TYR A 57 1.14 2.03 -3.01
CA TYR A 57 2.14 1.00 -3.20
C TYR A 57 2.87 1.30 -4.51
N LEU A 58 4.15 1.61 -4.41
CA LEU A 58 4.96 1.97 -5.56
C LEU A 58 6.11 0.99 -5.73
N ALA A 59 6.28 0.49 -6.96
CA ALA A 59 7.43 -0.28 -7.38
C ALA A 59 8.18 0.53 -8.45
N PRO A 60 9.37 0.10 -8.91
CA PRO A 60 10.09 0.85 -9.94
C PRO A 60 9.27 1.11 -11.19
N PHE A 61 8.43 0.14 -11.61
CA PHE A 61 7.56 0.28 -12.78
C PHE A 61 6.13 -0.12 -12.46
N ARG A 62 5.17 0.55 -13.09
CA ARG A 62 3.74 0.32 -12.88
C ARG A 62 3.33 -1.13 -13.15
N GLU A 63 3.79 -1.72 -14.23
CA GLU A 63 3.45 -3.10 -14.58
C GLU A 63 3.96 -4.09 -13.54
N GLN A 64 5.12 -3.85 -12.98
CA GLN A 64 5.68 -4.65 -11.91
C GLN A 64 4.82 -4.53 -10.64
N ALA A 65 4.46 -3.32 -10.25
CA ALA A 65 3.61 -3.07 -9.09
C ALA A 65 2.25 -3.76 -9.25
N LYS A 66 1.65 -3.64 -10.42
CA LYS A 66 0.38 -4.31 -10.73
C LYS A 66 0.51 -5.82 -10.59
N LYS A 67 1.55 -6.39 -11.16
CA LYS A 67 1.77 -7.84 -11.15
C LYS A 67 1.95 -8.41 -9.75
N VAL A 68 2.66 -7.71 -8.86
CA VAL A 68 3.01 -8.23 -7.55
C VAL A 68 2.04 -7.85 -6.44
N ALA A 69 1.40 -6.69 -6.51
CA ALA A 69 0.62 -6.15 -5.39
C ALA A 69 -0.88 -5.98 -5.66
N TRP A 70 -1.29 -5.72 -6.90
CA TRP A 70 -2.68 -5.35 -7.19
C TRP A 70 -3.70 -6.39 -6.75
N ASN A 71 -3.45 -7.66 -7.06
CA ASN A 71 -4.38 -8.73 -6.67
C ASN A 71 -4.43 -8.92 -5.16
N TYR A 72 -3.30 -8.83 -4.46
CA TYR A 72 -3.27 -8.91 -3.00
C TYR A 72 -4.09 -7.79 -2.37
N LEU A 73 -3.91 -6.57 -2.85
CA LEU A 73 -4.66 -5.42 -2.34
C LEU A 73 -6.16 -5.54 -2.59
N LYS A 74 -6.56 -6.03 -3.77
CA LYS A 74 -7.98 -6.28 -4.05
C LYS A 74 -8.57 -7.33 -3.12
N GLU A 75 -7.85 -8.41 -2.87
CA GLU A 75 -8.32 -9.48 -1.97
C GLU A 75 -8.38 -9.01 -0.53
N LEU A 76 -7.33 -8.34 -0.06
CA LEU A 76 -7.27 -7.85 1.32
C LEU A 76 -8.38 -6.85 1.63
N THR A 77 -8.73 -6.01 0.67
CA THR A 77 -9.72 -4.94 0.86
C THR A 77 -11.15 -5.36 0.50
N LYS A 78 -11.35 -6.54 -0.02
CA LYS A 78 -12.65 -6.97 -0.54
C LYS A 78 -13.85 -6.65 0.37
N PRO A 79 -13.81 -6.97 1.68
CA PRO A 79 -14.95 -6.65 2.56
C PRO A 79 -15.09 -5.16 2.88
N LEU A 80 -14.10 -4.34 2.57
CA LEU A 80 -14.03 -2.93 2.93
C LEU A 80 -14.30 -2.00 1.76
N GLN A 81 -14.36 -2.52 0.55
CA GLN A 81 -14.46 -1.69 -0.66
C GLN A 81 -15.78 -0.93 -0.70
N ALA A 82 -15.69 0.40 -0.84
CA ALA A 82 -16.86 1.27 -0.97
C ALA A 82 -17.45 1.20 -2.38
N LYS A 83 -16.65 0.84 -3.36
CA LYS A 83 -17.03 0.69 -4.77
C LYS A 83 -16.05 -0.26 -5.46
N PRO A 84 -16.38 -0.80 -6.66
CA PRO A 84 -15.48 -1.68 -7.38
C PRO A 84 -14.11 -1.03 -7.62
N PRO A 85 -13.01 -1.80 -7.56
CA PRO A 85 -11.68 -1.25 -7.86
C PRO A 85 -11.59 -0.68 -9.27
N ASN A 86 -10.88 0.43 -9.42
CA ASN A 86 -10.63 1.02 -10.73
C ASN A 86 -9.42 0.36 -11.37
N GLU A 87 -9.67 -0.53 -12.32
CA GLU A 87 -8.60 -1.32 -12.96
C GLU A 87 -7.70 -0.49 -13.88
N SER A 88 -8.20 0.58 -14.46
CA SER A 88 -7.39 1.41 -15.36
C SER A 88 -6.46 2.35 -14.59
N GLU A 89 -6.90 2.91 -13.48
CA GLU A 89 -6.09 3.79 -12.64
C GLU A 89 -5.35 3.05 -11.52
N LEU A 90 -5.67 1.78 -11.29
CA LEU A 90 -5.16 0.97 -10.18
C LEU A 90 -5.40 1.65 -8.83
N LYS A 91 -6.67 1.91 -8.56
CA LYS A 91 -7.12 2.63 -7.37
C LYS A 91 -8.21 1.84 -6.66
N ILE A 92 -8.10 1.72 -5.34
CA ILE A 92 -9.10 1.07 -4.49
C ILE A 92 -9.59 2.09 -3.46
N THR A 93 -10.90 2.21 -3.31
CA THR A 93 -11.52 3.05 -2.28
C THR A 93 -12.16 2.16 -1.23
N ILE A 94 -11.78 2.34 0.02
CA ILE A 94 -12.33 1.59 1.16
C ILE A 94 -13.03 2.51 2.15
N LYS A 95 -13.99 1.97 2.90
CA LYS A 95 -14.55 2.64 4.06
C LYS A 95 -13.67 2.33 5.26
N ASN A 96 -13.21 3.37 5.96
CA ASN A 96 -12.37 3.18 7.14
C ASN A 96 -13.19 3.18 8.43
N GLY A 97 -12.52 2.90 9.56
CA GLY A 97 -13.16 2.82 10.85
C GLY A 97 -13.70 4.13 11.40
N PHE A 98 -13.39 5.27 10.77
CA PHE A 98 -13.84 6.60 11.16
C PHE A 98 -14.98 7.15 10.30
N GLY A 99 -15.56 6.31 9.44
CA GLY A 99 -16.65 6.71 8.57
C GLY A 99 -16.23 7.47 7.32
N ASN A 100 -14.94 7.60 7.06
CA ASN A 100 -14.38 8.25 5.89
C ASN A 100 -13.97 7.22 4.83
N GLU A 101 -13.65 7.70 3.64
CA GLU A 101 -13.15 6.85 2.57
C GLU A 101 -11.64 7.05 2.42
N SER A 102 -10.89 5.96 2.50
CA SER A 102 -9.46 5.93 2.22
C SER A 102 -9.22 5.42 0.80
N THR A 103 -8.23 5.98 0.12
CA THR A 103 -7.88 5.56 -1.24
C THR A 103 -6.49 4.93 -1.24
N ILE A 104 -6.35 3.79 -1.92
CA ILE A 104 -5.10 3.08 -2.08
C ILE A 104 -4.76 3.04 -3.57
N TYR A 105 -3.60 3.57 -3.93
CA TYR A 105 -3.09 3.58 -5.30
C TYR A 105 -2.00 2.54 -5.48
N VAL A 106 -1.90 1.99 -6.68
CA VAL A 106 -0.79 1.14 -7.10
C VAL A 106 -0.17 1.78 -8.33
N GLY A 107 1.15 1.93 -8.34
CA GLY A 107 1.79 2.58 -9.47
C GLY A 107 3.29 2.35 -9.55
N GLY A 108 3.89 2.95 -10.55
CA GLY A 108 5.34 2.95 -10.76
C GLY A 108 5.97 4.26 -10.33
N ALA A 109 7.17 4.16 -9.76
CA ALA A 109 7.95 5.32 -9.36
C ALA A 109 8.84 5.85 -10.50
N ASP A 110 8.74 5.27 -11.69
CA ASP A 110 9.49 5.67 -12.89
C ASP A 110 9.00 7.02 -13.47
N LEU A 111 7.76 7.38 -13.18
CA LEU A 111 7.16 8.65 -13.60
C LEU A 111 6.70 9.45 -12.36
N PRO A 112 7.65 10.03 -11.59
CA PRO A 112 7.30 10.73 -10.35
C PRO A 112 6.37 11.93 -10.56
N ASP A 113 6.38 12.54 -11.74
CA ASP A 113 5.53 13.69 -12.05
C ASP A 113 4.04 13.34 -12.05
N ASN A 114 3.68 12.06 -12.22
CA ASN A 114 2.29 11.60 -12.14
C ASN A 114 1.69 11.80 -10.75
N TYR A 115 2.53 11.98 -9.73
CA TYR A 115 2.12 12.12 -8.34
C TYR A 115 2.24 13.55 -7.81
N ARG A 116 2.60 14.50 -8.66
CA ARG A 116 2.66 15.91 -8.28
C ARG A 116 1.29 16.41 -7.82
N GLY A 117 1.29 17.14 -6.73
CA GLY A 117 0.05 17.66 -6.16
C GLY A 117 -0.76 16.65 -5.38
N MET A 118 -0.30 15.40 -5.28
CA MET A 118 -0.93 14.38 -4.46
C MET A 118 -0.26 14.29 -3.09
N TYR A 119 -1.08 14.09 -2.07
CA TYR A 119 -0.60 13.82 -0.71
C TYR A 119 -0.81 12.35 -0.39
N PHE A 120 0.24 11.69 0.06
CA PHE A 120 0.14 10.34 0.57
C PHE A 120 0.38 10.31 2.07
N ASP A 121 -0.56 9.75 2.81
CA ASP A 121 -0.45 9.57 4.25
C ASP A 121 0.37 8.33 4.61
N GLY A 122 0.49 7.43 3.67
CA GLY A 122 1.35 6.25 3.78
C GLY A 122 1.78 5.76 2.42
N VAL A 123 3.04 5.35 2.31
CA VAL A 123 3.61 4.85 1.05
C VAL A 123 4.46 3.63 1.33
N VAL A 124 4.28 2.59 0.52
CA VAL A 124 5.19 1.46 0.43
C VAL A 124 6.03 1.65 -0.83
N LEU A 125 7.35 1.65 -0.67
CA LEU A 125 8.28 1.68 -1.78
C LEU A 125 8.96 0.32 -1.87
N ASP A 126 8.57 -0.48 -2.85
CA ASP A 126 9.14 -1.81 -3.07
C ASP A 126 10.34 -1.70 -4.00
N GLU A 127 11.34 -2.55 -3.75
CA GLU A 127 12.60 -2.57 -4.52
C GLU A 127 13.24 -1.18 -4.62
N VAL A 128 13.38 -0.52 -3.50
CA VAL A 128 13.86 0.87 -3.39
C VAL A 128 15.18 1.12 -4.12
N GLY A 129 16.08 0.13 -4.16
CA GLY A 129 17.35 0.25 -4.88
C GLY A 129 17.22 0.49 -6.38
N HIS A 130 16.06 0.19 -6.96
CA HIS A 130 15.78 0.39 -8.38
C HIS A 130 14.93 1.63 -8.67
N ILE A 131 14.57 2.39 -7.63
CA ILE A 131 13.77 3.60 -7.77
C ILE A 131 14.70 4.80 -7.94
N ARG A 132 14.41 5.65 -8.93
CA ARG A 132 15.18 6.86 -9.17
C ARG A 132 15.08 7.82 -7.99
N PRO A 133 16.20 8.50 -7.61
CA PRO A 133 16.18 9.48 -6.52
C PRO A 133 15.13 10.59 -6.70
N SER A 134 14.81 10.98 -7.93
CA SER A 134 13.81 12.02 -8.21
C SER A 134 12.41 11.67 -7.69
N ALA A 135 12.10 10.40 -7.47
CA ALA A 135 10.83 9.98 -6.88
C ALA A 135 10.69 10.35 -5.40
N TRP A 136 11.81 10.68 -4.74
CA TRP A 136 11.84 11.00 -3.30
C TRP A 136 11.57 12.48 -3.00
N TYR A 137 11.57 13.32 -4.01
CA TYR A 137 11.46 14.78 -3.87
C TYR A 137 10.15 15.34 -4.40
#